data_3ac65199950f32c7d79fb965501600ee
#
_entry.id   3ac65199950f32c7d79fb965501600ee
#
_cell.length_a   1.000
_cell.length_b   1.000
_cell.length_c   1.000
_cell.angle_alpha   90.00
_cell.angle_beta   90.00
_cell.angle_gamma   90.00
#
_symmetry.space_group_name_H-M   'P 1'
#
loop_
_entity.id
_entity.type
_entity.pdbx_description
1 polymer ?
#
loop_
_entity_poly.entity_id
_entity_poly.type
_entity_poly.pdbx_seq_one_letter_code
_entity_poly.pdbx_strand_id
1 'polypeptide(L)'
;MLFGGAGSRFSFGVFLKPVTEEFDWSRASLAGALAVAGLVTGGLRPLAGWLADKYDPKIVAVTGVLMGGLALAGMSSVQELWHVYVLFLITGTGFTLASPAAVAKIVGAWFTRRRAFAMSLAGTGSAMGETALVPIAALSVVFIGWREGYLILGGILLFLILPLVFLLLKSRPEEGQHADEPDGSDAMQNYSESTDPDKGMSLGQACRTGLFWRLTVGFFI
;
A
#
# COMPACT_ATOMS: atom_id res chain seq x y z
N MET A 1 6.08 -3.71 -3.38
CA MET A 1 4.79 -3.67 -2.69
C MET A 1 3.83 -2.64 -3.27
N LEU A 2 4.24 -1.38 -3.55
CA LEU A 2 3.38 -0.40 -4.23
C LEU A 2 2.89 -0.91 -5.60
N PHE A 3 3.76 -1.55 -6.38
CA PHE A 3 3.43 -2.21 -7.64
C PHE A 3 2.23 -3.17 -7.51
N GLY A 4 2.29 -4.11 -6.56
CA GLY A 4 1.25 -5.12 -6.40
C GLY A 4 -0.05 -4.56 -5.85
N GLY A 5 0.04 -3.67 -4.86
CA GLY A 5 -1.14 -3.07 -4.23
C GLY A 5 -1.96 -2.19 -5.18
N ALA A 6 -1.29 -1.32 -5.94
CA ALA A 6 -1.95 -0.46 -6.92
C ALA A 6 -2.54 -1.27 -8.07
N GLY A 7 -1.75 -2.14 -8.70
CA GLY A 7 -2.21 -2.95 -9.83
C GLY A 7 -3.42 -3.82 -9.48
N SER A 8 -3.40 -4.50 -8.33
CA SER A 8 -4.53 -5.33 -7.90
C SER A 8 -5.79 -4.51 -7.59
N ARG A 9 -5.64 -3.32 -7.02
CA ARG A 9 -6.76 -2.43 -6.71
C ARG A 9 -7.44 -1.93 -7.99
N PHE A 10 -6.67 -1.51 -8.99
CA PHE A 10 -7.21 -1.01 -10.26
C PHE A 10 -7.75 -2.14 -11.15
N SER A 11 -7.29 -3.37 -10.98
CA SER A 11 -7.83 -4.54 -11.69
C SER A 11 -9.27 -4.89 -11.31
N PHE A 12 -9.80 -4.37 -10.18
CA PHE A 12 -11.19 -4.64 -9.76
C PHE A 12 -12.22 -4.36 -10.84
N GLY A 13 -12.06 -3.25 -11.58
CA GLY A 13 -12.98 -2.87 -12.66
C GLY A 13 -13.12 -3.94 -13.75
N VAL A 14 -12.06 -4.69 -14.01
CA VAL A 14 -12.03 -5.77 -15.00
C VAL A 14 -12.89 -6.97 -14.55
N PHE A 15 -12.87 -7.28 -13.26
CA PHE A 15 -13.61 -8.42 -12.68
C PHE A 15 -15.08 -8.10 -12.41
N LEU A 16 -15.47 -6.83 -12.37
CA LEU A 16 -16.81 -6.40 -12.00
C LEU A 16 -17.88 -7.04 -12.93
N LYS A 17 -17.66 -6.97 -14.24
CA LYS A 17 -18.62 -7.48 -15.23
C LYS A 17 -18.82 -8.99 -15.13
N PRO A 18 -17.77 -9.83 -15.23
CA PRO A 18 -17.95 -11.29 -15.19
C PRO A 18 -18.55 -11.79 -13.86
N VAL A 19 -18.21 -11.17 -12.74
CA VAL A 19 -18.78 -11.56 -11.44
C VAL A 19 -20.25 -11.18 -11.34
N THR A 20 -20.65 -9.99 -11.82
CA THR A 20 -22.09 -9.61 -11.84
C THR A 20 -22.91 -10.51 -12.74
N GLU A 21 -22.36 -10.95 -13.88
CA GLU A 21 -23.06 -11.81 -14.84
C GLU A 21 -23.20 -13.27 -14.32
N GLU A 22 -22.23 -13.77 -13.56
CA GLU A 22 -22.29 -15.16 -13.04
C GLU A 22 -23.26 -15.31 -11.87
N PHE A 23 -23.30 -14.33 -10.96
CA PHE A 23 -24.10 -14.43 -9.73
C PHE A 23 -25.40 -13.62 -9.78
N ASP A 24 -25.68 -12.93 -10.87
CA ASP A 24 -26.81 -12.00 -11.02
C ASP A 24 -26.86 -10.92 -9.91
N TRP A 25 -25.67 -10.53 -9.42
CA TRP A 25 -25.55 -9.49 -8.42
C TRP A 25 -25.57 -8.11 -9.07
N SER A 26 -26.15 -7.14 -8.37
CA SER A 26 -26.14 -5.76 -8.83
C SER A 26 -24.72 -5.18 -8.80
N ARG A 27 -24.39 -4.35 -9.81
CA ARG A 27 -23.13 -3.60 -9.80
C ARG A 27 -23.01 -2.71 -8.56
N ALA A 28 -24.15 -2.21 -8.05
CA ALA A 28 -24.19 -1.39 -6.84
C ALA A 28 -23.76 -2.19 -5.59
N SER A 29 -24.14 -3.47 -5.49
CA SER A 29 -23.72 -4.33 -4.37
C SER A 29 -22.20 -4.56 -4.34
N LEU A 30 -21.59 -4.82 -5.51
CA LEU A 30 -20.14 -5.00 -5.60
C LEU A 30 -19.38 -3.68 -5.39
N ALA A 31 -19.89 -2.57 -5.97
CA ALA A 31 -19.32 -1.25 -5.71
C ALA A 31 -19.45 -0.86 -4.23
N GLY A 32 -20.55 -1.26 -3.57
CA GLY A 32 -20.77 -1.11 -2.13
C GLY A 32 -19.69 -1.83 -1.31
N ALA A 33 -19.33 -3.06 -1.69
CA ALA A 33 -18.25 -3.80 -1.02
C ALA A 33 -16.92 -3.04 -1.09
N LEU A 34 -16.58 -2.48 -2.27
CA LEU A 34 -15.38 -1.67 -2.43
C LEU A 34 -15.44 -0.36 -1.63
N ALA A 35 -16.61 0.30 -1.58
CA ALA A 35 -16.80 1.53 -0.82
C ALA A 35 -16.65 1.28 0.70
N VAL A 36 -17.27 0.23 1.22
CA VAL A 36 -17.14 -0.18 2.64
C VAL A 36 -15.70 -0.51 2.97
N ALA A 37 -15.02 -1.31 2.12
CA ALA A 37 -13.61 -1.60 2.29
C ALA A 37 -12.77 -0.31 2.28
N GLY A 38 -13.05 0.63 1.38
CA GLY A 38 -12.38 1.93 1.31
C GLY A 38 -12.54 2.77 2.57
N LEU A 39 -13.75 2.85 3.11
CA LEU A 39 -14.04 3.58 4.36
C LEU A 39 -13.31 2.98 5.56
N VAL A 40 -13.41 1.66 5.73
CA VAL A 40 -12.75 0.96 6.84
C VAL A 40 -11.23 1.08 6.74
N THR A 41 -10.66 0.84 5.58
CA THR A 41 -9.21 0.94 5.37
C THR A 41 -8.71 2.37 5.45
N GLY A 42 -9.51 3.37 5.06
CA GLY A 42 -9.24 4.78 5.31
C GLY A 42 -9.10 5.08 6.79
N GLY A 43 -10.04 4.60 7.61
CA GLY A 43 -9.98 4.70 9.07
C GLY A 43 -8.82 3.94 9.71
N LEU A 44 -8.33 2.87 9.08
CA LEU A 44 -7.20 2.08 9.56
C LEU A 44 -5.82 2.70 9.23
N ARG A 45 -5.73 3.72 8.37
CA ARG A 45 -4.45 4.36 8.01
C ARG A 45 -3.64 4.88 9.20
N PRO A 46 -4.23 5.57 10.21
CA PRO A 46 -3.50 5.98 11.39
C PRO A 46 -2.95 4.78 12.19
N LEU A 47 -3.74 3.71 12.28
CA LEU A 47 -3.32 2.48 12.94
C LEU A 47 -2.15 1.81 12.21
N ALA A 48 -2.20 1.74 10.87
CA ALA A 48 -1.10 1.22 10.07
C ALA A 48 0.19 2.05 10.24
N GLY A 49 0.06 3.38 10.32
CA GLY A 49 1.16 4.27 10.66
C GLY A 49 1.76 3.95 12.03
N TRP A 50 0.92 3.83 13.05
CA TRP A 50 1.34 3.48 14.41
C TRP A 50 1.99 2.09 14.49
N LEU A 51 1.44 1.09 13.78
CA LEU A 51 2.07 -0.23 13.71
C LEU A 51 3.47 -0.16 13.09
N ALA A 52 3.63 0.61 12.01
CA ALA A 52 4.91 0.82 11.36
C ALA A 52 5.89 1.66 12.20
N ASP A 53 5.41 2.41 13.23
CA ASP A 53 6.25 3.08 14.23
C ASP A 53 6.70 2.12 15.32
N LYS A 54 5.78 1.26 15.77
CA LYS A 54 6.01 0.37 16.91
C LYS A 54 6.78 -0.89 16.51
N TYR A 55 6.54 -1.42 15.32
CA TYR A 55 7.15 -2.63 14.78
C TYR A 55 8.07 -2.29 13.62
N ASP A 56 8.88 -3.26 13.20
CA ASP A 56 9.71 -3.14 12.01
C ASP A 56 8.83 -2.90 10.77
N PRO A 57 9.02 -1.77 10.03
CA PRO A 57 8.25 -1.46 8.83
C PRO A 57 8.28 -2.57 7.77
N LYS A 58 9.38 -3.36 7.72
CA LYS A 58 9.49 -4.52 6.84
C LYS A 58 8.47 -5.60 7.20
N ILE A 59 8.36 -5.95 8.50
CA ILE A 59 7.43 -6.96 8.97
C ILE A 59 5.99 -6.54 8.68
N VAL A 60 5.67 -5.27 8.96
CA VAL A 60 4.33 -4.71 8.70
C VAL A 60 4.00 -4.76 7.21
N ALA A 61 4.96 -4.42 6.34
CA ALA A 61 4.78 -4.46 4.89
C ALA A 61 4.62 -5.90 4.36
N VAL A 62 5.45 -6.83 4.83
CA VAL A 62 5.39 -8.27 4.45
C VAL A 62 4.05 -8.88 4.85
N THR A 63 3.60 -8.64 6.09
CA THR A 63 2.27 -9.10 6.56
C THR A 63 1.15 -8.50 5.71
N GLY A 64 1.25 -7.22 5.35
CA GLY A 64 0.29 -6.57 4.47
C GLY A 64 0.19 -7.20 3.08
N VAL A 65 1.33 -7.48 2.45
CA VAL A 65 1.38 -8.15 1.14
C VAL A 65 0.86 -9.58 1.23
N LEU A 66 1.20 -10.31 2.29
CA LEU A 66 0.71 -11.67 2.53
C LEU A 66 -0.80 -11.69 2.68
N MET A 67 -1.36 -10.85 3.55
CA MET A 67 -2.82 -10.72 3.73
C MET A 67 -3.53 -10.35 2.43
N GLY A 68 -3.02 -9.35 1.71
CA GLY A 68 -3.60 -8.91 0.45
C GLY A 68 -3.55 -9.99 -0.62
N GLY A 69 -2.43 -10.71 -0.75
CA GLY A 69 -2.25 -11.79 -1.70
C GLY A 69 -3.16 -13.00 -1.42
N LEU A 70 -3.26 -13.42 -0.15
CA LEU A 70 -4.16 -14.51 0.26
C LEU A 70 -5.62 -14.15 0.05
N ALA A 71 -6.02 -12.93 0.40
CA ALA A 71 -7.39 -12.48 0.22
C ALA A 71 -7.76 -12.38 -1.27
N LEU A 72 -6.85 -11.90 -2.14
CA LEU A 72 -7.05 -11.91 -3.59
C LEU A 72 -7.17 -13.32 -4.14
N ALA A 73 -6.30 -14.25 -3.73
CA ALA A 73 -6.42 -15.65 -4.12
C ALA A 73 -7.75 -16.25 -3.62
N GLY A 74 -8.19 -15.90 -2.41
CA GLY A 74 -9.47 -16.30 -1.85
C GLY A 74 -10.69 -15.82 -2.64
N MET A 75 -10.57 -14.72 -3.39
CA MET A 75 -11.65 -14.23 -4.27
C MET A 75 -12.05 -15.25 -5.34
N SER A 76 -11.16 -16.15 -5.74
CA SER A 76 -11.48 -17.24 -6.68
C SER A 76 -12.54 -18.21 -6.15
N SER A 77 -12.66 -18.34 -4.82
CA SER A 77 -13.56 -19.26 -4.14
C SER A 77 -14.87 -18.61 -3.68
N VAL A 78 -15.13 -17.38 -4.12
CA VAL A 78 -16.36 -16.66 -3.78
C VAL A 78 -17.59 -17.37 -4.33
N GLN A 79 -18.59 -17.54 -3.46
CA GLN A 79 -19.91 -18.11 -3.78
C GLN A 79 -21.06 -17.19 -3.36
N GLU A 80 -20.83 -16.37 -2.33
CA GLU A 80 -21.84 -15.47 -1.79
C GLU A 80 -21.30 -14.03 -1.68
N LEU A 81 -22.21 -13.07 -1.72
CA LEU A 81 -21.86 -11.65 -1.71
C LEU A 81 -21.07 -11.22 -0.47
N TRP A 82 -21.38 -11.77 0.71
CA TRP A 82 -20.66 -11.43 1.95
C TRP A 82 -19.19 -11.86 1.93
N HIS A 83 -18.84 -12.96 1.21
CA HIS A 83 -17.43 -13.33 0.98
C HIS A 83 -16.66 -12.21 0.31
N VAL A 84 -17.28 -11.54 -0.68
CA VAL A 84 -16.66 -10.40 -1.39
C VAL A 84 -16.38 -9.27 -0.41
N TYR A 85 -17.34 -8.92 0.47
CA TYR A 85 -17.15 -7.86 1.46
C TYR A 85 -15.99 -8.18 2.41
N VAL A 86 -15.94 -9.40 2.95
CA VAL A 86 -14.87 -9.82 3.87
C VAL A 86 -13.51 -9.82 3.18
N LEU A 87 -13.42 -10.40 1.99
CA LEU A 87 -12.16 -10.50 1.25
C LEU A 87 -11.66 -9.13 0.80
N PHE A 88 -12.54 -8.19 0.42
CA PHE A 88 -12.14 -6.81 0.15
C PHE A 88 -11.67 -6.08 1.39
N LEU A 89 -12.29 -6.29 2.54
CA LEU A 89 -11.80 -5.74 3.80
C LEU A 89 -10.39 -6.25 4.14
N ILE A 90 -10.16 -7.55 3.99
CA ILE A 90 -8.84 -8.14 4.25
C ILE A 90 -7.81 -7.62 3.25
N THR A 91 -8.15 -7.60 1.96
CA THR A 91 -7.29 -7.08 0.89
C THR A 91 -6.92 -5.62 1.13
N GLY A 92 -7.94 -4.79 1.42
CA GLY A 92 -7.75 -3.36 1.69
C GLY A 92 -6.90 -3.12 2.94
N THR A 93 -7.14 -3.87 4.00
CA THR A 93 -6.33 -3.81 5.23
C THR A 93 -4.88 -4.20 4.94
N GLY A 94 -4.66 -5.29 4.22
CA GLY A 94 -3.33 -5.73 3.80
C GLY A 94 -2.58 -4.64 3.02
N PHE A 95 -3.22 -4.03 2.03
CA PHE A 95 -2.60 -2.95 1.26
C PHE A 95 -2.44 -1.64 2.05
N THR A 96 -3.26 -1.41 3.08
CA THR A 96 -3.07 -0.28 3.99
C THR A 96 -1.82 -0.48 4.86
N LEU A 97 -1.53 -1.69 5.31
CA LEU A 97 -0.29 -2.02 6.02
C LEU A 97 0.94 -1.90 5.11
N ALA A 98 0.83 -2.33 3.85
CA ALA A 98 1.89 -2.18 2.83
C ALA A 98 1.86 -0.80 2.14
N SER A 99 1.45 0.26 2.84
CA SER A 99 1.16 1.59 2.31
C SER A 99 2.41 2.41 1.95
N PRO A 100 2.23 3.52 1.22
CA PRO A 100 3.31 4.49 0.99
C PRO A 100 3.95 5.02 2.28
N ALA A 101 3.23 5.04 3.42
CA ALA A 101 3.80 5.45 4.70
C ALA A 101 4.89 4.48 5.18
N ALA A 102 4.71 3.16 5.03
CA ALA A 102 5.75 2.18 5.32
C ALA A 102 6.96 2.37 4.38
N VAL A 103 6.72 2.63 3.09
CA VAL A 103 7.79 2.95 2.12
C VAL A 103 8.54 4.21 2.53
N ALA A 104 7.82 5.27 2.92
CA ALA A 104 8.41 6.55 3.30
C ALA A 104 9.35 6.41 4.51
N LYS A 105 9.02 5.55 5.47
CA LYS A 105 9.87 5.26 6.62
C LYS A 105 11.14 4.52 6.22
N ILE A 106 11.00 3.50 5.38
CA ILE A 106 12.14 2.74 4.88
C ILE A 106 13.06 3.63 4.05
N VAL A 107 12.51 4.38 3.09
CA VAL A 107 13.28 5.32 2.26
C VAL A 107 13.91 6.41 3.12
N GLY A 108 13.18 6.93 4.12
CA GLY A 108 13.71 7.96 5.04
C GLY A 108 14.84 7.47 5.93
N ALA A 109 14.91 6.18 6.23
CA ALA A 109 16.02 5.58 6.99
C ALA A 109 17.30 5.41 6.14
N TRP A 110 17.17 5.23 4.81
CA TRP A 110 18.29 5.00 3.91
C TRP A 110 18.78 6.26 3.19
N PHE A 111 17.87 7.21 2.90
CA PHE A 111 18.16 8.39 2.08
C PHE A 111 17.81 9.66 2.88
N THR A 112 18.82 10.44 3.25
CA THR A 112 18.64 11.75 3.88
C THR A 112 18.57 12.87 2.85
N ARG A 113 19.57 12.99 1.99
CA ARG A 113 19.72 14.09 1.04
C ARG A 113 18.85 13.95 -0.21
N ARG A 114 18.64 12.72 -0.73
CA ARG A 114 17.86 12.42 -1.95
C ARG A 114 16.52 11.76 -1.67
N ARG A 115 15.96 11.97 -0.46
CA ARG A 115 14.70 11.35 -0.03
C ARG A 115 13.54 11.59 -1.02
N ALA A 116 13.40 12.83 -1.52
CA ALA A 116 12.33 13.17 -2.47
C ALA A 116 12.47 12.37 -3.78
N PHE A 117 13.68 12.27 -4.32
CA PHE A 117 13.94 11.49 -5.54
C PHE A 117 13.67 9.99 -5.31
N ALA A 118 14.14 9.42 -4.22
CA ALA A 118 13.89 8.02 -3.88
C ALA A 118 12.40 7.73 -3.67
N MET A 119 11.65 8.66 -3.06
CA MET A 119 10.19 8.56 -2.93
C MET A 119 9.48 8.63 -4.28
N SER A 120 9.89 9.51 -5.18
CA SER A 120 9.34 9.59 -6.53
C SER A 120 9.59 8.30 -7.30
N LEU A 121 10.81 7.76 -7.22
CA LEU A 121 11.16 6.48 -7.86
C LEU A 121 10.34 5.32 -7.27
N ALA A 122 10.15 5.27 -5.96
CA ALA A 122 9.27 4.28 -5.34
C ALA A 122 7.81 4.44 -5.78
N GLY A 123 7.35 5.67 -5.99
CA GLY A 123 6.01 5.99 -6.50
C GLY A 123 5.77 5.50 -7.93
N THR A 124 6.79 5.50 -8.81
CA THR A 124 6.66 4.95 -10.18
C THR A 124 6.30 3.46 -10.17
N GLY A 125 6.66 2.73 -9.10
CA GLY A 125 6.25 1.35 -8.90
C GLY A 125 4.73 1.16 -8.89
N SER A 126 3.95 2.14 -8.41
CA SER A 126 2.48 2.09 -8.46
C SER A 126 1.97 2.15 -9.89
N ALA A 127 2.43 3.13 -10.68
CA ALA A 127 2.03 3.27 -12.08
C ALA A 127 2.45 2.07 -12.93
N MET A 128 3.63 1.52 -12.69
CA MET A 128 4.07 0.27 -13.35
C MET A 128 3.19 -0.90 -12.98
N GLY A 129 2.75 -0.99 -11.71
CA GLY A 129 1.82 -2.03 -11.24
C GLY A 129 0.47 -1.96 -11.94
N GLU A 130 -0.10 -0.77 -12.06
CA GLU A 130 -1.35 -0.54 -12.79
C GLU A 130 -1.20 -0.92 -14.26
N THR A 131 -0.14 -0.42 -14.91
CA THR A 131 0.11 -0.66 -16.34
C THR A 131 0.37 -2.13 -16.66
N ALA A 132 0.97 -2.90 -15.75
CA ALA A 132 1.29 -4.31 -15.97
C ALA A 132 0.18 -5.25 -15.52
N LEU A 133 -0.37 -5.07 -14.31
CA LEU A 133 -1.31 -6.04 -13.73
C LEU A 133 -2.74 -5.91 -14.28
N VAL A 134 -3.17 -4.71 -14.67
CA VAL A 134 -4.52 -4.53 -15.25
C VAL A 134 -4.67 -5.26 -16.59
N PRO A 135 -3.74 -5.17 -17.55
CA PRO A 135 -3.81 -6.00 -18.76
C PRO A 135 -3.72 -7.50 -18.49
N ILE A 136 -2.88 -7.92 -17.53
CA ILE A 136 -2.78 -9.35 -17.13
C ILE A 136 -4.13 -9.81 -16.59
N ALA A 137 -4.78 -9.05 -15.74
CA ALA A 137 -6.12 -9.35 -15.24
C ALA A 137 -7.15 -9.42 -16.37
N ALA A 138 -7.12 -8.45 -17.31
CA ALA A 138 -8.04 -8.43 -18.43
C ALA A 138 -7.88 -9.65 -19.36
N LEU A 139 -6.65 -9.99 -19.69
CA LEU A 139 -6.35 -11.18 -20.49
C LEU A 139 -6.76 -12.47 -19.76
N SER A 140 -6.49 -12.57 -18.45
CA SER A 140 -6.92 -13.73 -17.66
C SER A 140 -8.42 -13.92 -17.70
N VAL A 141 -9.20 -12.84 -17.52
CA VAL A 141 -10.67 -12.89 -17.60
C VAL A 141 -11.14 -13.38 -18.95
N VAL A 142 -10.53 -12.91 -20.05
CA VAL A 142 -10.95 -13.27 -21.41
C VAL A 142 -10.60 -14.72 -21.78
N PHE A 143 -9.42 -15.20 -21.39
CA PHE A 143 -8.92 -16.50 -21.86
C PHE A 143 -9.18 -17.66 -20.89
N ILE A 144 -9.24 -17.38 -19.59
CA ILE A 144 -9.24 -18.45 -18.57
C ILE A 144 -10.43 -18.30 -17.62
N GLY A 145 -10.87 -17.08 -17.35
CA GLY A 145 -11.94 -16.78 -16.43
C GLY A 145 -11.53 -15.85 -15.29
N TRP A 146 -12.52 -15.31 -14.60
CA TRP A 146 -12.28 -14.32 -13.53
C TRP A 146 -11.72 -14.97 -12.24
N ARG A 147 -12.10 -16.23 -11.95
CA ARG A 147 -11.60 -16.96 -10.78
C ARG A 147 -10.11 -17.18 -10.87
N GLU A 148 -9.66 -17.68 -12.01
CA GLU A 148 -8.26 -17.91 -12.34
C GLU A 148 -7.49 -16.59 -12.42
N GLY A 149 -8.13 -15.52 -12.89
CA GLY A 149 -7.58 -14.18 -12.89
C GLY A 149 -7.22 -13.69 -11.49
N TYR A 150 -8.09 -13.93 -10.52
CA TYR A 150 -7.79 -13.61 -9.10
C TYR A 150 -6.68 -14.50 -8.52
N LEU A 151 -6.63 -15.79 -8.89
CA LEU A 151 -5.52 -16.68 -8.50
C LEU A 151 -4.20 -16.22 -9.08
N ILE A 152 -4.16 -15.77 -10.33
CA ILE A 152 -2.94 -15.24 -10.97
C ILE A 152 -2.49 -13.98 -10.26
N LEU A 153 -3.37 -13.02 -9.97
CA LEU A 153 -3.01 -11.80 -9.24
C LEU A 153 -2.54 -12.09 -7.82
N GLY A 154 -3.26 -12.96 -7.09
CA GLY A 154 -2.85 -13.42 -5.77
C GLY A 154 -1.52 -14.16 -5.80
N GLY A 155 -1.32 -15.02 -6.80
CA GLY A 155 -0.08 -15.75 -7.04
C GLY A 155 1.11 -14.81 -7.33
N ILE A 156 0.95 -13.80 -8.17
CA ILE A 156 1.99 -12.78 -8.41
C ILE A 156 2.37 -12.08 -7.10
N LEU A 157 1.39 -11.72 -6.27
CA LEU A 157 1.67 -11.10 -4.98
C LEU A 157 2.41 -12.03 -4.02
N LEU A 158 2.00 -13.29 -3.92
CA LEU A 158 2.55 -14.25 -2.96
C LEU A 158 3.88 -14.84 -3.42
N PHE A 159 4.04 -15.19 -4.69
CA PHE A 159 5.21 -15.89 -5.18
C PHE A 159 6.27 -14.99 -5.83
N LEU A 160 5.91 -13.81 -6.31
CA LEU A 160 6.85 -12.87 -6.91
C LEU A 160 7.10 -11.69 -5.97
N ILE A 161 6.06 -10.98 -5.55
CA ILE A 161 6.23 -9.71 -4.81
C ILE A 161 6.60 -9.96 -3.34
N LEU A 162 5.99 -10.93 -2.68
CA LEU A 162 6.28 -11.21 -1.27
C LEU A 162 7.74 -11.61 -1.03
N PRO A 163 8.32 -12.60 -1.75
CA PRO A 163 9.73 -12.94 -1.57
C PRO A 163 10.66 -11.80 -1.97
N LEU A 164 10.31 -11.03 -3.03
CA LEU A 164 11.09 -9.86 -3.43
C LEU A 164 11.11 -8.80 -2.33
N VAL A 165 9.97 -8.52 -1.72
CA VAL A 165 9.86 -7.59 -0.57
C VAL A 165 10.63 -8.14 0.62
N PHE A 166 10.50 -9.42 0.93
CA PHE A 166 11.19 -10.04 2.05
C PHE A 166 12.71 -10.03 1.90
N LEU A 167 13.23 -10.30 0.71
CA LEU A 167 14.67 -10.37 0.43
C LEU A 167 15.30 -8.98 0.26
N LEU A 168 14.64 -8.08 -0.49
CA LEU A 168 15.22 -6.78 -0.85
C LEU A 168 14.99 -5.69 0.20
N LEU A 169 13.92 -5.78 1.01
CA LEU A 169 13.67 -4.78 2.03
C LEU A 169 14.59 -5.02 3.23
N LYS A 170 15.50 -4.09 3.47
CA LYS A 170 16.23 -3.93 4.74
C LYS A 170 15.61 -2.74 5.50
N SER A 171 15.24 -2.95 6.75
CA SER A 171 14.51 -1.96 7.55
C SER A 171 15.37 -0.84 8.11
N ARG A 172 16.61 -1.15 8.44
CA ARG A 172 17.59 -0.20 9.00
C ARG A 172 18.93 -0.36 8.31
N PRO A 173 19.63 0.74 7.99
CA PRO A 173 21.06 0.68 7.69
C PRO A 173 21.80 0.19 8.94
N GLU A 174 22.81 -0.63 8.76
CA GLU A 174 23.79 -0.89 9.82
C GLU A 174 24.51 0.44 10.14
N GLU A 175 24.90 0.66 11.39
CA GLU A 175 25.57 1.90 11.80
C GLU A 175 26.75 2.17 10.87
N GLY A 176 26.72 3.30 10.13
CA GLY A 176 27.70 3.67 9.13
C GLY A 176 27.33 3.49 7.66
N GLN A 177 26.18 2.88 7.33
CA GLN A 177 25.71 2.70 5.94
C GLN A 177 24.59 3.69 5.58
N HIS A 178 24.90 5.00 5.58
CA HIS A 178 24.03 5.95 4.88
C HIS A 178 24.43 5.96 3.40
N ALA A 179 23.47 5.69 2.51
CA ALA A 179 23.72 5.61 1.05
C ALA A 179 24.14 6.94 0.40
N ASP A 180 24.22 8.03 1.18
CA ASP A 180 24.54 9.37 0.72
C ASP A 180 25.54 10.06 1.66
N GLU A 181 26.74 9.52 1.85
CA GLU A 181 27.88 10.32 2.30
C GLU A 181 28.79 10.66 1.13
N PRO A 182 28.70 11.88 0.56
CA PRO A 182 29.85 12.58 0.06
C PRO A 182 30.17 13.75 0.96
N ASP A 183 31.41 13.75 1.36
CA ASP A 183 32.22 14.82 1.90
C ASP A 183 31.65 16.24 1.62
N GLY A 184 31.22 16.92 2.65
CA GLY A 184 30.63 18.26 2.57
C GLY A 184 30.11 18.75 3.91
N SER A 185 30.98 18.82 4.91
CA SER A 185 30.68 19.13 6.32
C SER A 185 30.11 20.51 6.60
N ASP A 186 30.08 21.45 5.64
CA ASP A 186 29.84 22.85 5.93
C ASP A 186 28.41 23.38 5.70
N ALA A 187 27.55 22.63 4.99
CA ALA A 187 26.17 23.06 4.76
C ALA A 187 25.14 22.48 5.74
N MET A 188 25.53 21.50 6.56
CA MET A 188 24.61 20.77 7.44
C MET A 188 24.53 21.31 8.87
N GLN A 189 25.51 22.07 9.31
CA GLN A 189 25.48 22.66 10.67
C GLN A 189 24.36 23.68 10.87
N ASN A 190 23.99 24.44 9.82
CA ASN A 190 22.92 25.44 9.92
C ASN A 190 21.49 24.87 9.81
N TYR A 191 21.31 23.61 9.38
CA TYR A 191 19.97 22.97 9.30
C TYR A 191 19.66 22.08 10.52
N SER A 192 20.70 21.63 11.23
CA SER A 192 20.56 20.74 12.40
C SER A 192 20.14 21.47 13.67
N GLU A 193 20.31 22.80 13.73
CA GLU A 193 19.91 23.60 14.91
C GLU A 193 18.41 23.88 14.99
N SER A 194 17.64 23.64 13.92
CA SER A 194 16.21 23.96 13.89
C SER A 194 15.26 22.75 13.97
N THR A 195 15.77 21.52 14.01
CA THR A 195 14.88 20.33 14.01
C THR A 195 15.37 19.31 15.04
N ASP A 196 15.05 19.57 16.30
CA ASP A 196 15.10 18.59 17.37
C ASP A 196 14.10 17.45 17.03
N PRO A 197 14.56 16.20 16.76
CA PRO A 197 13.67 15.10 16.38
C PRO A 197 12.66 14.73 17.47
N ASP A 198 12.92 15.13 18.72
CA ASP A 198 12.04 14.87 19.87
C ASP A 198 10.94 15.93 20.07
N LYS A 199 10.90 16.98 19.27
CA LYS A 199 9.84 18.01 19.32
C LYS A 199 8.76 17.83 18.27
N GLY A 200 8.47 16.60 17.85
CA GLY A 200 7.29 16.30 17.06
C GLY A 200 6.00 16.65 17.82
N MET A 201 5.09 17.38 17.17
CA MET A 201 3.78 17.68 17.75
C MET A 201 3.02 16.38 18.04
N SER A 202 2.52 16.18 19.25
CA SER A 202 1.67 15.03 19.55
C SER A 202 0.37 15.12 18.74
N LEU A 203 -0.26 13.97 18.47
CA LEU A 203 -1.51 13.91 17.70
C LEU A 203 -2.59 14.83 18.28
N GLY A 204 -2.68 14.92 19.61
CA GLY A 204 -3.60 15.83 20.30
C GLY A 204 -3.29 17.32 20.09
N GLN A 205 -2.03 17.68 19.95
CA GLN A 205 -1.60 19.03 19.63
C GLN A 205 -1.84 19.36 18.16
N ALA A 206 -1.57 18.40 17.26
CA ALA A 206 -1.80 18.55 15.83
C ALA A 206 -3.30 18.77 15.52
N CYS A 207 -4.19 18.00 16.12
CA CYS A 207 -5.65 18.15 15.95
C CYS A 207 -6.20 19.50 16.42
N ARG A 208 -5.48 20.22 17.30
CA ARG A 208 -5.86 21.57 17.75
C ARG A 208 -5.39 22.68 16.79
N THR A 209 -4.54 22.38 15.85
CA THR A 209 -4.05 23.36 14.87
C THR A 209 -4.95 23.41 13.63
N GLY A 210 -5.38 24.62 13.26
CA GLY A 210 -6.17 24.83 12.04
C GLY A 210 -5.45 24.40 10.76
N LEU A 211 -4.11 24.32 10.78
CA LEU A 211 -3.29 23.81 9.69
C LEU A 211 -3.55 22.32 9.44
N PHE A 212 -3.68 21.52 10.51
CA PHE A 212 -3.99 20.09 10.40
C PHE A 212 -5.30 19.87 9.65
N TRP A 213 -6.35 20.59 10.02
CA TRP A 213 -7.65 20.47 9.36
C TRP A 213 -7.66 20.96 7.92
N ARG A 214 -6.94 22.04 7.62
CA ARG A 214 -6.78 22.53 6.24
C ARG A 214 -6.06 21.53 5.36
N LEU A 215 -5.00 20.90 5.85
CA LEU A 215 -4.29 19.84 5.13
C LEU A 215 -5.15 18.59 4.97
N THR A 216 -5.89 18.21 6.02
CA THR A 216 -6.79 17.05 5.96
C THR A 216 -7.88 17.27 4.92
N VAL A 217 -8.57 18.41 4.94
CA VAL A 217 -9.59 18.74 3.95
C VAL A 217 -9.01 18.83 2.54
N GLY A 218 -7.83 19.46 2.38
CA GLY A 218 -7.16 19.56 1.08
C GLY A 218 -6.70 18.20 0.50
N PHE A 219 -6.57 17.18 1.34
CA PHE A 219 -6.24 15.81 0.89
C PHE A 219 -7.48 14.99 0.53
N PHE A 220 -8.68 15.45 0.95
CA PHE A 220 -9.97 14.79 0.67
C PHE A 220 -10.68 15.36 -0.56
N ILE A 221 -10.22 16.49 -1.11
CA ILE A 221 -10.71 17.10 -2.34
C ILE A 221 -9.80 16.72 -3.51
#